data_bc9556a15b6c810ecfef1cb7a4f9f640
#
_entry.id   bc9556a15b6c810ecfef1cb7a4f9f640
#
_cell.length_a   1.000
_cell.length_b   1.000
_cell.length_c   1.000
_cell.angle_alpha   90.00
_cell.angle_beta   90.00
_cell.angle_gamma   90.00
#
_symmetry.space_group_name_H-M   'P 1'
#
loop_
_entity.id
_entity.type
_entity.pdbx_description
1 polymer ?
#
loop_
_entity_poly.entity_id
_entity_poly.type
_entity_poly.pdbx_seq_one_letter_code
_entity_poly.pdbx_strand_id
1 'polypeptide(L)'
;MHDRTRFFAQALFVVTALIACLLGAYAFGKEHPMQRPAVAEPALATNPDALRVVAFWVDAGPALWFAKDEKFDARLRERFLREHEAAARGELQHWQSTPDGALALVLLLDQFPRNAFRGTPRMYDTDALARQVARAAFAAGYDQRIPIELRKFFVLPFAHSEDLADQERSVALARRMNPDDLAHAEHHRDIVRRFGRFPHRNSILGRESTPTELEYLANGGFQG
;
A
#
# COMPACT_ATOMS: atom_id res chain seq x y z
N MET A 1 -39.20 0.54 77.24
CA MET A 1 -39.26 -0.71 76.49
C MET A 1 -38.79 -0.44 75.05
N HIS A 2 -37.57 0.06 74.87
CA HIS A 2 -37.07 0.49 73.52
C HIS A 2 -35.53 0.44 73.46
N ASP A 3 -34.91 -0.69 73.83
CA ASP A 3 -33.43 -0.72 73.66
C ASP A 3 -32.80 -2.14 73.49
N ARG A 4 -33.63 -3.15 73.26
CA ARG A 4 -33.08 -4.52 73.06
C ARG A 4 -33.03 -4.98 71.57
N THR A 5 -33.67 -4.28 70.66
CA THR A 5 -33.77 -4.68 69.26
C THR A 5 -32.64 -4.13 68.40
N ARG A 6 -31.91 -3.11 68.85
CA ARG A 6 -30.75 -2.54 68.07
C ARG A 6 -29.46 -3.32 68.26
N PHE A 7 -29.27 -4.05 69.35
CA PHE A 7 -28.04 -4.82 69.57
C PHE A 7 -27.93 -6.10 68.77
N PHE A 8 -29.06 -6.72 68.45
CA PHE A 8 -29.05 -7.95 67.60
C PHE A 8 -28.85 -7.68 66.14
N ALA A 9 -29.21 -6.52 65.63
CA ALA A 9 -29.02 -6.18 64.21
C ALA A 9 -27.54 -5.86 63.87
N GLN A 10 -26.78 -5.30 64.84
CA GLN A 10 -25.38 -4.99 64.62
C GLN A 10 -24.45 -6.22 64.70
N ALA A 11 -24.80 -7.21 65.55
CA ALA A 11 -24.01 -8.45 65.66
C ALA A 11 -24.17 -9.35 64.41
N LEU A 12 -25.33 -9.34 63.75
CA LEU A 12 -25.55 -10.15 62.57
C LEU A 12 -24.85 -9.57 61.32
N PHE A 13 -24.65 -8.25 61.28
CA PHE A 13 -23.97 -7.59 60.12
C PHE A 13 -22.45 -7.80 60.13
N VAL A 14 -21.83 -7.94 61.32
CA VAL A 14 -20.38 -8.17 61.44
C VAL A 14 -20.01 -9.62 61.09
N VAL A 15 -20.90 -10.58 61.39
CA VAL A 15 -20.64 -12.00 61.07
C VAL A 15 -20.80 -12.29 59.59
N THR A 16 -21.75 -11.64 58.91
CA THR A 16 -21.94 -11.77 57.45
C THR A 16 -20.83 -11.10 56.65
N ALA A 17 -20.25 -9.99 57.11
CA ALA A 17 -19.13 -9.32 56.47
C ALA A 17 -17.83 -10.13 56.59
N LEU A 18 -17.58 -10.83 57.66
CA LEU A 18 -16.40 -11.69 57.86
C LEU A 18 -16.46 -12.98 57.03
N ILE A 19 -17.63 -13.57 56.84
CA ILE A 19 -17.81 -14.74 55.97
C ILE A 19 -17.64 -14.37 54.49
N ALA A 20 -18.10 -13.20 54.08
CA ALA A 20 -17.90 -12.71 52.72
C ALA A 20 -16.43 -12.42 52.37
N CYS A 21 -15.62 -11.93 53.36
CA CYS A 21 -14.17 -11.74 53.16
C CYS A 21 -13.39 -13.07 53.06
N LEU A 22 -13.82 -14.11 53.79
CA LEU A 22 -13.15 -15.42 53.76
C LEU A 22 -13.50 -16.22 52.47
N LEU A 23 -14.68 -16.05 51.91
CA LEU A 23 -15.07 -16.68 50.64
C LEU A 23 -14.53 -15.92 49.42
N GLY A 24 -14.27 -14.60 49.51
CA GLY A 24 -13.64 -13.80 48.46
C GLY A 24 -12.14 -14.10 48.29
N ALA A 25 -11.44 -14.56 49.33
CA ALA A 25 -10.02 -14.89 49.24
C ALA A 25 -9.73 -16.26 48.61
N TYR A 26 -10.73 -17.14 48.53
CA TYR A 26 -10.56 -18.48 47.92
C TYR A 26 -10.87 -18.53 46.42
N ALA A 27 -11.41 -17.45 45.84
CA ALA A 27 -11.76 -17.38 44.40
C ALA A 27 -10.66 -16.72 43.54
N PHE A 28 -9.55 -16.23 44.11
CA PHE A 28 -8.50 -15.51 43.37
C PHE A 28 -7.26 -16.36 43.09
N GLY A 29 -7.34 -17.66 43.25
CA GLY A 29 -6.25 -18.60 42.99
C GLY A 29 -6.32 -19.32 41.65
N LYS A 30 -6.98 -18.75 40.61
CA LYS A 30 -6.73 -19.21 39.26
C LYS A 30 -5.50 -18.47 38.73
N GLU A 31 -4.36 -19.16 38.80
CA GLU A 31 -3.16 -18.76 38.09
C GLU A 31 -3.55 -18.50 36.63
N HIS A 32 -3.59 -17.23 36.24
CA HIS A 32 -3.57 -16.89 34.82
C HIS A 32 -2.19 -17.35 34.36
N PRO A 33 -2.12 -18.27 33.37
CA PRO A 33 -0.83 -18.58 32.79
C PRO A 33 -0.26 -17.25 32.29
N MET A 34 0.88 -16.83 32.88
CA MET A 34 1.65 -15.70 32.32
C MET A 34 1.87 -16.00 30.86
N GLN A 35 1.12 -15.31 29.98
CA GLN A 35 1.43 -15.29 28.57
C GLN A 35 2.87 -14.80 28.47
N ARG A 36 3.78 -15.72 28.13
CA ARG A 36 5.14 -15.32 27.72
C ARG A 36 4.96 -14.24 26.67
N PRO A 37 5.60 -13.06 26.82
CA PRO A 37 5.60 -12.09 25.76
C PRO A 37 6.03 -12.83 24.50
N ALA A 38 5.21 -12.74 23.44
CA ALA A 38 5.57 -13.30 22.15
C ALA A 38 6.94 -12.73 21.81
N VAL A 39 7.94 -13.61 21.71
CA VAL A 39 9.26 -13.21 21.22
C VAL A 39 8.99 -12.66 19.85
N ALA A 40 9.15 -11.34 19.67
CA ALA A 40 8.98 -10.70 18.38
C ALA A 40 9.92 -11.43 17.41
N GLU A 41 9.35 -12.07 16.40
CA GLU A 41 10.19 -12.66 15.36
C GLU A 41 11.14 -11.58 14.84
N PRO A 42 12.42 -11.89 14.63
CA PRO A 42 13.37 -10.93 14.12
C PRO A 42 12.80 -10.38 12.80
N ALA A 43 12.67 -9.05 12.71
CA ALA A 43 12.20 -8.39 11.51
C ALA A 43 13.05 -8.87 10.33
N LEU A 44 12.41 -9.41 9.29
CA LEU A 44 13.12 -9.87 8.10
C LEU A 44 13.94 -8.71 7.53
N ALA A 45 15.23 -8.94 7.32
CA ALA A 45 16.09 -7.94 6.70
C ALA A 45 15.71 -7.75 5.23
N THR A 46 15.63 -6.50 4.78
CA THR A 46 15.38 -6.20 3.37
C THR A 46 16.55 -6.67 2.52
N ASN A 47 16.25 -7.27 1.37
CA ASN A 47 17.26 -7.70 0.42
C ASN A 47 18.10 -6.50 -0.05
N PRO A 48 19.46 -6.59 -0.07
CA PRO A 48 20.33 -5.48 -0.48
C PRO A 48 20.06 -4.97 -1.89
N ASP A 49 19.66 -5.84 -2.82
CA ASP A 49 19.35 -5.44 -4.19
C ASP A 49 18.05 -4.64 -4.25
N ALA A 50 17.07 -4.98 -3.44
CA ALA A 50 15.86 -4.16 -3.29
C ALA A 50 16.19 -2.77 -2.75
N LEU A 51 17.06 -2.67 -1.75
CA LEU A 51 17.51 -1.37 -1.22
C LEU A 51 18.24 -0.54 -2.29
N ARG A 52 19.00 -1.15 -3.18
CA ARG A 52 19.66 -0.42 -4.30
C ARG A 52 18.65 0.20 -5.27
N VAL A 53 17.53 -0.51 -5.55
CA VAL A 53 16.45 0.02 -6.39
C VAL A 53 15.81 1.24 -5.73
N VAL A 54 15.44 1.12 -4.44
CA VAL A 54 14.82 2.21 -3.70
C VAL A 54 15.78 3.41 -3.59
N ALA A 55 17.04 3.17 -3.23
CA ALA A 55 18.05 4.24 -3.12
C ALA A 55 18.24 5.00 -4.43
N PHE A 56 18.36 4.30 -5.56
CA PHE A 56 18.46 4.95 -6.87
C PHE A 56 17.25 5.85 -7.17
N TRP A 57 16.06 5.40 -6.82
CA TRP A 57 14.82 6.16 -7.02
C TRP A 57 14.77 7.40 -6.12
N VAL A 58 15.15 7.25 -4.86
CA VAL A 58 15.23 8.36 -3.89
C VAL A 58 16.28 9.39 -4.34
N ASP A 59 17.45 8.94 -4.75
CA ASP A 59 18.54 9.82 -5.21
C ASP A 59 18.18 10.61 -6.48
N ALA A 60 17.33 10.03 -7.36
CA ALA A 60 16.79 10.73 -8.52
C ALA A 60 15.90 11.91 -8.12
N GLY A 61 15.11 11.75 -7.08
CA GLY A 61 14.24 12.77 -6.51
C GLY A 61 12.99 13.08 -7.35
N PRO A 62 12.06 13.87 -6.79
CA PRO A 62 10.76 14.15 -7.40
C PRO A 62 10.82 14.79 -8.79
N ALA A 63 11.88 15.55 -9.07
CA ALA A 63 12.05 16.22 -10.37
C ALA A 63 12.25 15.23 -11.53
N LEU A 64 12.80 14.03 -11.27
CA LEU A 64 13.05 13.02 -12.29
C LEU A 64 12.02 11.88 -12.29
N TRP A 65 11.27 11.67 -11.20
CA TRP A 65 10.35 10.52 -11.11
C TRP A 65 9.33 10.46 -12.24
N PHE A 66 8.85 11.62 -12.71
CA PHE A 66 7.82 11.71 -13.75
C PHE A 66 8.28 12.49 -14.99
N ALA A 67 9.56 12.88 -15.03
CA ALA A 67 10.11 13.59 -16.18
C ALA A 67 10.34 12.64 -17.36
N LYS A 68 10.28 13.19 -18.58
CA LYS A 68 10.77 12.52 -19.79
C LYS A 68 12.25 12.92 -19.96
N ASP A 69 13.15 12.20 -19.30
CA ASP A 69 14.59 12.42 -19.33
C ASP A 69 15.31 11.17 -19.87
N GLU A 70 15.79 11.26 -21.11
CA GLU A 70 16.43 10.13 -21.80
C GLU A 70 17.69 9.64 -21.08
N LYS A 71 18.42 10.52 -20.39
CA LYS A 71 19.64 10.13 -19.66
C LYS A 71 19.28 9.38 -18.39
N PHE A 72 18.24 9.80 -17.70
CA PHE A 72 17.73 9.07 -16.56
C PHE A 72 17.17 7.71 -16.97
N ASP A 73 16.35 7.67 -18.03
CA ASP A 73 15.77 6.44 -18.56
C ASP A 73 16.84 5.42 -18.98
N ALA A 74 17.90 5.88 -19.66
CA ALA A 74 19.04 5.03 -20.04
C ALA A 74 19.77 4.45 -18.83
N ARG A 75 20.09 5.27 -17.82
CA ARG A 75 20.75 4.82 -16.59
C ARG A 75 19.88 3.85 -15.80
N LEU A 76 18.58 4.12 -15.69
CA LEU A 76 17.61 3.25 -15.01
C LEU A 76 17.58 1.88 -15.70
N ARG A 77 17.45 1.88 -17.04
CA ARG A 77 17.43 0.66 -17.85
C ARG A 77 18.72 -0.14 -17.74
N GLU A 78 19.89 0.48 -17.89
CA GLU A 78 21.18 -0.18 -17.77
C GLU A 78 21.35 -0.85 -16.41
N ARG A 79 20.89 -0.18 -15.35
CA ARG A 79 21.14 -0.61 -13.99
C ARG A 79 20.20 -1.70 -13.48
N PHE A 80 18.93 -1.70 -13.92
CA PHE A 80 17.88 -2.53 -13.32
C PHE A 80 17.05 -3.36 -14.33
N LEU A 81 17.48 -3.47 -15.59
CA LEU A 81 16.75 -4.30 -16.56
C LEU A 81 16.65 -5.77 -16.11
N ARG A 82 17.73 -6.31 -15.54
CA ARG A 82 17.76 -7.71 -15.06
C ARG A 82 16.79 -7.93 -13.89
N GLU A 83 16.77 -7.01 -12.94
CA GLU A 83 15.86 -7.04 -11.79
C GLU A 83 14.41 -6.88 -12.22
N HIS A 84 14.13 -5.97 -13.17
CA HIS A 84 12.81 -5.86 -13.76
C HIS A 84 12.34 -7.17 -14.41
N GLU A 85 13.17 -7.77 -15.26
CA GLU A 85 12.84 -9.03 -15.92
C GLU A 85 12.67 -10.18 -14.93
N ALA A 86 13.49 -10.25 -13.89
CA ALA A 86 13.36 -11.24 -12.81
C ALA A 86 12.06 -11.02 -12.02
N ALA A 87 11.71 -9.75 -11.72
CA ALA A 87 10.44 -9.41 -11.07
C ALA A 87 9.23 -9.79 -11.95
N ALA A 88 9.30 -9.52 -13.26
CA ALA A 88 8.27 -9.88 -14.22
C ALA A 88 8.03 -11.40 -14.32
N ARG A 89 9.09 -12.21 -14.13
CA ARG A 89 8.98 -13.68 -14.05
C ARG A 89 8.61 -14.21 -12.66
N GLY A 90 8.41 -13.32 -11.66
CA GLY A 90 8.05 -13.72 -10.29
C GLY A 90 9.23 -14.24 -9.45
N GLU A 91 10.46 -14.15 -9.92
CA GLU A 91 11.66 -14.67 -9.23
C GLU A 91 12.02 -13.87 -7.98
N LEU A 92 11.53 -12.62 -7.87
CA LEU A 92 11.80 -11.72 -6.76
C LEU A 92 10.63 -11.59 -5.76
N GLN A 93 9.66 -12.50 -5.77
CA GLN A 93 8.48 -12.44 -4.89
C GLN A 93 8.84 -12.40 -3.39
N HIS A 94 9.98 -13.00 -3.00
CA HIS A 94 10.48 -12.98 -1.63
C HIS A 94 10.77 -11.56 -1.11
N TRP A 95 10.97 -10.56 -2.00
CA TRP A 95 11.14 -9.16 -1.60
C TRP A 95 9.86 -8.56 -0.96
N GLN A 96 8.69 -9.12 -1.27
CA GLN A 96 7.42 -8.67 -0.68
C GLN A 96 7.32 -8.84 0.84
N SER A 97 8.27 -9.56 1.46
CA SER A 97 8.28 -9.79 2.91
C SER A 97 8.66 -8.55 3.73
N THR A 98 9.15 -7.48 3.10
CA THR A 98 9.55 -6.23 3.77
C THR A 98 8.97 -5.00 3.05
N PRO A 99 8.76 -3.86 3.77
CA PRO A 99 8.22 -2.63 3.17
C PRO A 99 9.04 -2.11 2.00
N ASP A 100 10.38 -2.00 2.18
CA ASP A 100 11.27 -1.51 1.12
C ASP A 100 11.38 -2.50 -0.04
N GLY A 101 11.33 -3.80 0.24
CA GLY A 101 11.31 -4.82 -0.81
C GLY A 101 10.04 -4.78 -1.65
N ALA A 102 8.87 -4.59 -1.02
CA ALA A 102 7.61 -4.40 -1.72
C ALA A 102 7.62 -3.11 -2.55
N LEU A 103 8.19 -2.01 -2.01
CA LEU A 103 8.36 -0.76 -2.74
C LEU A 103 9.27 -0.96 -3.96
N ALA A 104 10.42 -1.63 -3.80
CA ALA A 104 11.33 -1.94 -4.90
C ALA A 104 10.62 -2.72 -6.03
N LEU A 105 9.81 -3.72 -5.67
CA LEU A 105 9.03 -4.47 -6.67
C LEU A 105 8.01 -3.60 -7.40
N VAL A 106 7.31 -2.72 -6.69
CA VAL A 106 6.38 -1.80 -7.36
C VAL A 106 7.13 -0.85 -8.29
N LEU A 107 8.28 -0.31 -7.86
CA LEU A 107 9.11 0.55 -8.73
C LEU A 107 9.58 -0.20 -9.98
N LEU A 108 10.02 -1.46 -9.83
CA LEU A 108 10.46 -2.29 -10.96
C LEU A 108 9.32 -2.68 -11.90
N LEU A 109 8.11 -2.91 -11.40
CA LEU A 109 6.99 -3.44 -12.19
C LEU A 109 6.07 -2.35 -12.76
N ASP A 110 6.07 -1.14 -12.16
CA ASP A 110 5.21 -0.04 -12.58
C ASP A 110 6.01 1.13 -13.18
N GLN A 111 7.01 1.65 -12.47
CA GLN A 111 7.73 2.85 -12.88
C GLN A 111 8.85 2.55 -13.89
N PHE A 112 9.63 1.51 -13.63
CA PHE A 112 10.71 1.11 -14.52
C PHE A 112 10.25 0.92 -15.97
N PRO A 113 9.18 0.13 -16.28
CA PRO A 113 8.79 -0.07 -17.67
C PRO A 113 8.32 1.21 -18.34
N ARG A 114 7.69 2.13 -17.60
CA ARG A 114 7.27 3.44 -18.14
C ARG A 114 8.44 4.31 -18.56
N ASN A 115 9.57 4.18 -17.91
CA ASN A 115 10.80 4.89 -18.27
C ASN A 115 11.62 4.11 -19.31
N ALA A 116 11.89 2.83 -19.04
CA ALA A 116 12.82 2.03 -19.85
C ALA A 116 12.29 1.65 -21.24
N PHE A 117 10.96 1.62 -21.42
CA PHE A 117 10.29 1.14 -22.64
C PHE A 117 9.30 2.16 -23.21
N ARG A 118 9.54 3.46 -23.01
CA ARG A 118 8.64 4.54 -23.50
C ARG A 118 8.25 4.33 -24.96
N GLY A 119 6.96 4.54 -25.25
CA GLY A 119 6.40 4.43 -26.58
C GLY A 119 6.26 3.01 -27.12
N THR A 120 6.44 2.00 -26.29
CA THR A 120 6.24 0.59 -26.66
C THR A 120 5.20 -0.09 -25.75
N PRO A 121 4.53 -1.17 -26.21
CA PRO A 121 3.59 -1.92 -25.38
C PRO A 121 4.19 -2.42 -24.06
N ARG A 122 5.51 -2.68 -24.03
CA ARG A 122 6.22 -3.13 -22.83
C ARG A 122 6.09 -2.18 -21.63
N MET A 123 5.71 -0.92 -21.86
CA MET A 123 5.41 0.03 -20.76
C MET A 123 4.36 -0.48 -19.79
N TYR A 124 3.47 -1.36 -20.24
CA TYR A 124 2.26 -1.76 -19.52
C TYR A 124 2.21 -3.27 -19.19
N ASP A 125 3.16 -4.06 -19.68
CA ASP A 125 3.14 -5.53 -19.57
C ASP A 125 3.09 -6.04 -18.12
N THR A 126 3.68 -5.30 -17.18
CA THR A 126 3.78 -5.69 -15.77
C THR A 126 2.81 -4.96 -14.85
N ASP A 127 1.90 -4.14 -15.37
CA ASP A 127 0.93 -3.37 -14.57
C ASP A 127 0.09 -4.27 -13.64
N ALA A 128 -0.32 -5.44 -14.11
CA ALA A 128 -1.10 -6.39 -13.30
C ALA A 128 -0.31 -6.92 -12.11
N LEU A 129 0.97 -7.21 -12.29
CA LEU A 129 1.87 -7.65 -11.22
C LEU A 129 2.13 -6.54 -10.20
N ALA A 130 2.36 -5.30 -10.69
CA ALA A 130 2.53 -4.15 -9.82
C ALA A 130 1.30 -3.93 -8.92
N ARG A 131 0.08 -4.07 -9.46
CA ARG A 131 -1.16 -3.99 -8.67
C ARG A 131 -1.26 -5.09 -7.62
N GLN A 132 -0.85 -6.31 -7.94
CA GLN A 132 -0.84 -7.41 -6.96
C GLN A 132 0.09 -7.11 -5.78
N VAL A 133 1.31 -6.66 -6.07
CA VAL A 133 2.29 -6.26 -5.04
C VAL A 133 1.74 -5.11 -4.20
N ALA A 134 1.17 -4.08 -4.83
CA ALA A 134 0.60 -2.93 -4.13
C ALA A 134 -0.57 -3.34 -3.22
N ARG A 135 -1.47 -4.24 -3.66
CA ARG A 135 -2.55 -4.78 -2.82
C ARG A 135 -2.00 -5.48 -1.57
N ALA A 136 -0.99 -6.34 -1.75
CA ALA A 136 -0.34 -7.06 -0.65
C ALA A 136 0.36 -6.09 0.32
N ALA A 137 1.05 -5.07 -0.19
CA ALA A 137 1.70 -4.05 0.62
C ALA A 137 0.72 -3.27 1.50
N PHE A 138 -0.44 -2.85 0.96
CA PHE A 138 -1.49 -2.21 1.75
C PHE A 138 -2.10 -3.16 2.78
N ALA A 139 -2.33 -4.43 2.43
CA ALA A 139 -2.86 -5.41 3.36
C ALA A 139 -1.89 -5.68 4.54
N ALA A 140 -0.57 -5.58 4.30
CA ALA A 140 0.47 -5.71 5.32
C ALA A 140 0.77 -4.39 6.07
N GLY A 141 0.11 -3.27 5.73
CA GLY A 141 0.36 -1.96 6.35
C GLY A 141 1.73 -1.36 6.01
N TYR A 142 2.34 -1.76 4.90
CA TYR A 142 3.68 -1.30 4.51
C TYR A 142 3.70 0.17 4.09
N ASP A 143 2.57 0.70 3.61
CA ASP A 143 2.42 2.12 3.34
C ASP A 143 2.68 3.01 4.56
N GLN A 144 2.44 2.49 5.77
CA GLN A 144 2.71 3.21 7.02
C GLN A 144 4.19 3.12 7.48
N ARG A 145 4.98 2.25 6.84
CA ARG A 145 6.33 1.88 7.27
C ARG A 145 7.43 2.35 6.32
N ILE A 146 7.07 3.11 5.28
CA ILE A 146 7.99 3.77 4.35
C ILE A 146 7.84 5.30 4.46
N PRO A 147 8.84 6.08 4.01
CA PRO A 147 8.77 7.54 3.94
C PRO A 147 7.51 8.02 3.22
N ILE A 148 6.92 9.11 3.72
CA ILE A 148 5.62 9.63 3.24
C ILE A 148 5.68 9.99 1.74
N GLU A 149 6.80 10.51 1.28
CA GLU A 149 7.03 10.93 -0.10
C GLU A 149 6.98 9.75 -1.08
N LEU A 150 7.31 8.54 -0.61
CA LEU A 150 7.35 7.32 -1.41
C LEU A 150 6.03 6.54 -1.42
N ARG A 151 5.11 6.85 -0.51
CA ARG A 151 3.82 6.11 -0.36
C ARG A 151 2.98 6.14 -1.64
N LYS A 152 3.08 7.22 -2.41
CA LYS A 152 2.36 7.37 -3.69
C LYS A 152 2.67 6.23 -4.66
N PHE A 153 3.88 5.66 -4.63
CA PHE A 153 4.24 4.56 -5.53
C PHE A 153 3.44 3.29 -5.28
N PHE A 154 2.92 3.07 -4.07
CA PHE A 154 1.93 2.00 -3.83
C PHE A 154 0.52 2.34 -4.35
N VAL A 155 0.21 3.62 -4.58
CA VAL A 155 -1.09 4.06 -5.13
C VAL A 155 -1.10 4.02 -6.65
N LEU A 156 0.01 4.40 -7.29
CA LEU A 156 0.12 4.57 -8.75
C LEU A 156 -0.31 3.33 -9.56
N PRO A 157 -0.01 2.07 -9.16
CA PRO A 157 -0.50 0.91 -9.90
C PRO A 157 -2.02 0.86 -10.05
N PHE A 158 -2.79 1.36 -9.07
CA PHE A 158 -4.24 1.47 -9.18
C PHE A 158 -4.65 2.62 -10.11
N ALA A 159 -3.98 3.78 -10.03
CA ALA A 159 -4.21 4.91 -10.92
C ALA A 159 -3.91 4.58 -12.40
N HIS A 160 -3.00 3.65 -12.64
CA HIS A 160 -2.62 3.18 -13.97
C HIS A 160 -3.55 2.08 -14.52
N SER A 161 -4.45 1.55 -13.72
CA SER A 161 -5.40 0.50 -14.13
C SER A 161 -6.53 1.08 -15.00
N GLU A 162 -6.96 0.31 -16.00
CA GLU A 162 -8.18 0.61 -16.77
C GLU A 162 -9.45 -0.01 -16.14
N ASP A 163 -9.34 -0.58 -14.94
CA ASP A 163 -10.46 -1.08 -14.13
C ASP A 163 -10.99 0.05 -13.23
N LEU A 164 -12.30 0.32 -13.30
CA LEU A 164 -12.92 1.41 -12.54
C LEU A 164 -12.84 1.21 -11.03
N ALA A 165 -12.89 -0.04 -10.54
CA ALA A 165 -12.75 -0.31 -9.11
C ALA A 165 -11.34 0.01 -8.60
N ASP A 166 -10.30 -0.23 -9.40
CA ASP A 166 -8.93 0.19 -9.09
C ASP A 166 -8.80 1.72 -9.08
N GLN A 167 -9.46 2.40 -10.03
CA GLN A 167 -9.49 3.87 -10.09
C GLN A 167 -10.15 4.48 -8.84
N GLU A 168 -11.31 3.97 -8.43
CA GLU A 168 -11.98 4.41 -7.20
C GLU A 168 -11.11 4.14 -5.96
N ARG A 169 -10.40 3.02 -5.94
CA ARG A 169 -9.41 2.72 -4.89
C ARG A 169 -8.28 3.74 -4.88
N SER A 170 -7.73 4.09 -6.05
CA SER A 170 -6.69 5.13 -6.18
C SER A 170 -7.15 6.47 -5.59
N VAL A 171 -8.35 6.93 -5.94
CA VAL A 171 -8.93 8.17 -5.42
C VAL A 171 -9.10 8.10 -3.89
N ALA A 172 -9.62 6.99 -3.36
CA ALA A 172 -9.79 6.83 -1.91
C ALA A 172 -8.46 6.86 -1.16
N LEU A 173 -7.42 6.23 -1.72
CA LEU A 173 -6.07 6.23 -1.15
C LEU A 173 -5.42 7.61 -1.23
N ALA A 174 -5.47 8.28 -2.39
CA ALA A 174 -4.93 9.64 -2.56
C ALA A 174 -5.56 10.61 -1.56
N ARG A 175 -6.89 10.61 -1.43
CA ARG A 175 -7.61 11.47 -0.47
C ARG A 175 -7.14 11.27 0.97
N ARG A 176 -6.80 10.05 1.36
CA ARG A 176 -6.36 9.72 2.71
C ARG A 176 -4.90 10.02 2.95
N MET A 177 -4.04 9.83 1.95
CA MET A 177 -2.58 9.79 2.11
C MET A 177 -1.90 11.08 1.67
N ASN A 178 -2.32 11.65 0.55
CA ASN A 178 -1.76 12.86 -0.01
C ASN A 178 -2.82 13.63 -0.81
N PRO A 179 -3.48 14.63 -0.21
CA PRO A 179 -4.49 15.43 -0.89
C PRO A 179 -4.01 16.12 -2.18
N ASP A 180 -2.71 16.40 -2.30
CA ASP A 180 -2.13 17.02 -3.50
C ASP A 180 -2.21 16.09 -4.73
N ASP A 181 -2.18 14.76 -4.51
CA ASP A 181 -2.33 13.77 -5.58
C ASP A 181 -3.80 13.48 -5.92
N LEU A 182 -4.78 14.03 -5.15
CA LEU A 182 -6.21 13.72 -5.32
C LEU A 182 -6.74 14.15 -6.69
N ALA A 183 -6.45 15.38 -7.09
CA ALA A 183 -6.94 15.90 -8.38
C ALA A 183 -6.44 15.05 -9.57
N HIS A 184 -5.20 14.55 -9.48
CA HIS A 184 -4.63 13.66 -10.49
C HIS A 184 -5.34 12.28 -10.51
N ALA A 185 -5.58 11.70 -9.34
CA ALA A 185 -6.31 10.44 -9.23
C ALA A 185 -7.76 10.56 -9.73
N GLU A 186 -8.45 11.65 -9.40
CA GLU A 186 -9.80 11.92 -9.89
C GLU A 186 -9.83 12.10 -11.40
N HIS A 187 -8.85 12.79 -11.97
CA HIS A 187 -8.72 12.95 -13.42
C HIS A 187 -8.56 11.61 -14.14
N HIS A 188 -7.70 10.71 -13.65
CA HIS A 188 -7.52 9.37 -14.20
C HIS A 188 -8.81 8.55 -14.12
N ARG A 189 -9.47 8.54 -12.96
CA ARG A 189 -10.75 7.87 -12.77
C ARG A 189 -11.80 8.37 -13.77
N ASP A 190 -11.91 9.66 -13.99
CA ASP A 190 -12.92 10.24 -14.87
C ASP A 190 -12.68 9.89 -16.33
N ILE A 191 -11.41 9.75 -16.74
CA ILE A 191 -11.07 9.22 -18.07
C ILE A 191 -11.56 7.78 -18.22
N VAL A 192 -11.21 6.92 -17.26
CA VAL A 192 -11.62 5.50 -17.29
C VAL A 192 -13.14 5.36 -17.17
N ARG A 193 -13.79 6.18 -16.33
CA ARG A 193 -15.26 6.22 -16.24
C ARG A 193 -15.92 6.60 -17.58
N ARG A 194 -15.33 7.54 -18.32
CA ARG A 194 -15.86 8.04 -19.61
C ARG A 194 -15.63 7.07 -20.76
N PHE A 195 -14.42 6.50 -20.85
CA PHE A 195 -13.99 5.74 -22.02
C PHE A 195 -13.82 4.23 -21.76
N GLY A 196 -13.85 3.79 -20.50
CA GLY A 196 -13.53 2.42 -20.10
C GLY A 196 -12.04 2.07 -20.22
N ARG A 197 -11.20 3.03 -20.63
CA ARG A 197 -9.77 2.86 -20.87
C ARG A 197 -9.07 4.22 -20.96
N PHE A 198 -7.74 4.19 -21.07
CA PHE A 198 -6.94 5.38 -21.36
C PHE A 198 -6.75 5.53 -22.89
N PRO A 199 -7.39 6.51 -23.56
CA PRO A 199 -7.31 6.67 -25.01
C PRO A 199 -5.90 6.87 -25.55
N HIS A 200 -5.01 7.56 -24.82
CA HIS A 200 -3.62 7.80 -25.22
C HIS A 200 -2.81 6.52 -25.41
N ARG A 201 -3.22 5.40 -24.82
CA ARG A 201 -2.56 4.09 -24.97
C ARG A 201 -2.95 3.35 -26.24
N ASN A 202 -4.04 3.78 -26.92
CA ASN A 202 -4.61 3.01 -28.03
C ASN A 202 -3.59 2.75 -29.14
N SER A 203 -2.89 3.80 -29.59
CA SER A 203 -1.88 3.65 -30.66
C SER A 203 -0.73 2.73 -30.27
N ILE A 204 -0.25 2.83 -29.01
CA ILE A 204 0.85 1.99 -28.49
C ILE A 204 0.41 0.53 -28.37
N LEU A 205 -0.85 0.28 -27.98
CA LEU A 205 -1.39 -1.06 -27.74
C LEU A 205 -2.08 -1.66 -28.99
N GLY A 206 -2.01 -0.99 -30.15
CA GLY A 206 -2.66 -1.45 -31.37
C GLY A 206 -4.19 -1.49 -31.29
N ARG A 207 -4.79 -0.64 -30.45
CA ARG A 207 -6.24 -0.53 -30.28
C ARG A 207 -6.80 0.57 -31.17
N GLU A 208 -7.92 0.33 -31.84
CA GLU A 208 -8.64 1.37 -32.57
C GLU A 208 -9.24 2.40 -31.60
N SER A 209 -9.07 3.68 -31.95
CA SER A 209 -9.71 4.77 -31.19
C SER A 209 -11.09 5.08 -31.76
N THR A 210 -12.07 5.30 -30.88
CA THR A 210 -13.40 5.79 -31.28
C THR A 210 -13.32 7.27 -31.67
N PRO A 211 -14.30 7.79 -32.43
CA PRO A 211 -14.35 9.22 -32.76
C PRO A 211 -14.31 10.14 -31.54
N THR A 212 -14.98 9.77 -30.47
CA THR A 212 -15.00 10.54 -29.19
C THR A 212 -13.67 10.52 -28.47
N GLU A 213 -12.90 9.43 -28.55
CA GLU A 213 -11.53 9.37 -28.01
C GLU A 213 -10.56 10.21 -28.83
N LEU A 214 -10.68 10.20 -30.17
CA LEU A 214 -9.88 11.06 -31.05
C LEU A 214 -10.14 12.52 -30.76
N GLU A 215 -11.42 12.92 -30.66
CA GLU A 215 -11.80 14.28 -30.30
C GLU A 215 -11.24 14.71 -28.95
N TYR A 216 -11.33 13.83 -27.93
CA TYR A 216 -10.78 14.08 -26.61
C TYR A 216 -9.27 14.34 -26.66
N LEU A 217 -8.52 13.49 -27.38
CA LEU A 217 -7.06 13.64 -27.51
C LEU A 217 -6.69 14.91 -28.30
N ALA A 218 -7.42 15.24 -29.36
CA ALA A 218 -7.20 16.43 -30.20
C ALA A 218 -7.46 17.75 -29.43
N ASN A 219 -8.39 17.73 -28.48
CA ASN A 219 -8.74 18.88 -27.65
C ASN A 219 -7.89 18.99 -26.37
N GLY A 220 -6.69 18.41 -26.34
CA GLY A 220 -5.76 18.51 -25.20
C GLY A 220 -6.07 17.54 -24.07
N GLY A 221 -6.77 16.45 -24.36
CA GLY A 221 -6.96 15.36 -23.39
C GLY A 221 -5.64 14.76 -22.92
N PHE A 222 -5.69 13.99 -21.84
CA PHE A 222 -4.51 13.39 -21.21
C PHE A 222 -3.69 12.54 -22.17
N GLN A 223 -2.39 12.81 -22.25
CA GLN A 223 -1.46 12.20 -23.20
C GLN A 223 -0.52 11.15 -22.58
N GLY A 224 -0.56 10.96 -21.26
CA GLY A 224 0.32 10.04 -20.50
C GLY A 224 1.56 10.67 -19.93
#